data_a2e06b40b2307cc3fdc5b1f96b69cafa
#
_entry.id   a2e06b40b2307cc3fdc5b1f96b69cafa
#
_cell.length_a   1.000
_cell.length_b   1.000
_cell.length_c   1.000
_cell.angle_alpha   90.00
_cell.angle_beta   90.00
_cell.angle_gamma   90.00
#
_symmetry.space_group_name_H-M   'P 1'
#
loop_
_entity.id
_entity.type
_entity.pdbx_description
1 polymer ?
#
loop_
_entity_poly.entity_id
_entity_poly.type
_entity_poly.pdbx_seq_one_letter_code
_entity_poly.pdbx_strand_id
1 'polypeptide(L)'
;MTTRNGKPKNKLSTFFDELRNDYEMTKQSRFNRKRMGLAPQGGSGDYHIRNETEYYNAIEKARDMDRNDAMIGQVMDRACNNIVQDGFSLDFKTGDRKLDAELKSRWLEETTNPDCLDIAEEMNFHDMEWLACRSMFLDGDCGLAAIEEENKLQFIEAHQIRHDSPDEDNIVLGVKLNQHRRREAFYISEDSIDPMDTTPSIPIEMSARNSRGIRQFFHVYDPKRATLTRGVTKLAPVFNLAGMLEDVNFAKLVQQQIVSCFAILRTQSMGSITPSLGGEGYGSESTVETSSNQSRQLDNVAPGMEITGMPGETLEGFSPNVPNAEYFEQVRLLMQLIGANLGLPLVLVLMDGSETNFSGWRGAVDEARKGFRYHQRNLVKRLHDPFHCWKVNYWLNNDPALKSFASKSKINIYGHKFNPPQWPYIEPIRDAQGDLTRLQGNLTSPRRLHSERSNDWEEIISETVDDNALAIEIAKRKAMKLNKRYPDSPVHWRELVALPLPPGLTVGLSSEIEAVNEDSTGEME
;
A
#
# COMPACT_ATOMS: atom_id res chain seq x y z
N MET A 1 -5.70 24.95 35.79
CA MET A 1 -5.53 23.50 36.07
C MET A 1 -4.91 23.34 37.44
N THR A 2 -5.57 22.68 38.33
CA THR A 2 -5.13 22.44 39.71
C THR A 2 -4.63 21.01 39.84
N THR A 3 -3.57 20.81 40.63
CA THR A 3 -3.13 19.45 41.00
C THR A 3 -4.17 18.80 41.91
N ARG A 4 -4.20 17.47 42.02
CA ARG A 4 -5.08 16.67 42.89
C ARG A 4 -5.15 17.19 44.36
N ASN A 5 -4.21 18.05 44.76
CA ASN A 5 -4.15 18.70 46.08
C ASN A 5 -4.43 20.21 46.03
N GLY A 6 -5.08 20.73 44.98
CA GLY A 6 -5.53 22.12 44.91
C GLY A 6 -4.43 23.19 44.77
N LYS A 7 -3.16 22.79 44.54
CA LYS A 7 -2.09 23.76 44.30
C LYS A 7 -1.98 24.09 42.80
N PRO A 8 -1.82 25.36 42.41
CA PRO A 8 -1.66 25.74 41.00
C PRO A 8 -0.40 25.08 40.43
N LYS A 9 -0.54 24.39 39.30
CA LYS A 9 0.61 23.86 38.58
C LYS A 9 1.53 24.99 38.14
N ASN A 10 2.82 24.88 38.47
CA ASN A 10 3.83 25.85 38.06
C ASN A 10 3.95 25.80 36.51
N LYS A 11 4.08 26.95 35.84
CA LYS A 11 4.23 27.04 34.37
C LYS A 11 5.36 26.15 33.83
N LEU A 12 6.43 25.96 34.63
CA LEU A 12 7.51 25.02 34.31
C LEU A 12 7.07 23.56 34.29
N SER A 13 6.20 23.13 35.23
CA SER A 13 5.70 21.72 35.23
C SER A 13 4.77 21.44 34.05
N THR A 14 4.00 22.43 33.62
CA THR A 14 3.15 22.30 32.42
C THR A 14 4.00 22.22 31.16
N PHE A 15 5.06 23.03 31.08
CA PHE A 15 6.01 22.98 29.97
C PHE A 15 6.76 21.63 29.89
N PHE A 16 7.19 21.07 31.01
CA PHE A 16 7.81 19.74 31.04
C PHE A 16 6.81 18.61 30.78
N ASP A 17 5.54 18.76 31.16
CA ASP A 17 4.48 17.78 30.85
C ASP A 17 4.13 17.79 29.34
N GLU A 18 4.19 18.96 28.68
CA GLU A 18 4.03 19.09 27.23
C GLU A 18 5.23 18.50 26.45
N LEU A 19 6.44 18.58 27.00
CA LEU A 19 7.65 17.98 26.40
C LEU A 19 7.70 16.45 26.50
N ARG A 20 6.86 15.83 27.32
CA ARG A 20 6.80 14.38 27.52
C ARG A 20 5.96 13.62 26.52
N ASN A 21 5.46 14.26 25.48
CA ASN A 21 4.67 13.63 24.44
C ASN A 21 5.57 12.81 23.52
N ASP A 22 5.39 11.50 23.47
CA ASP A 22 6.22 10.58 22.68
C ASP A 22 5.91 10.59 21.19
N TYR A 23 4.70 11.00 20.82
CA TYR A 23 4.32 11.21 19.43
C TYR A 23 4.48 12.68 19.07
N GLU A 24 5.63 13.01 18.49
CA GLU A 24 5.92 14.38 18.01
C GLU A 24 4.98 14.85 16.90
N MET A 25 4.28 13.92 16.26
CA MET A 25 3.36 14.18 15.15
C MET A 25 2.18 15.10 15.51
N THR A 26 1.81 15.21 16.79
CA THR A 26 0.72 16.09 17.24
C THR A 26 1.20 17.44 17.69
N LYS A 27 2.50 17.68 17.79
CA LYS A 27 3.09 18.94 18.21
C LYS A 27 3.41 19.85 17.04
N GLN A 28 2.96 21.07 17.07
CA GLN A 28 3.26 22.10 16.07
C GLN A 28 4.65 22.75 16.23
N SER A 29 5.49 22.33 17.17
CA SER A 29 6.76 22.97 17.46
C SER A 29 7.90 22.50 16.56
N ARG A 30 8.52 23.43 15.82
CA ARG A 30 9.73 23.22 15.00
C ARG A 30 10.97 22.78 15.81
N PHE A 31 10.92 22.85 17.16
CA PHE A 31 12.08 22.67 18.04
C PHE A 31 12.04 21.38 18.86
N ASN A 32 11.11 20.45 18.59
CA ASN A 32 11.07 19.17 19.29
C ASN A 32 12.29 18.32 18.92
N ARG A 33 13.28 18.32 19.79
CA ARG A 33 14.47 17.49 19.62
C ARG A 33 14.15 16.07 20.04
N LYS A 34 14.20 15.12 19.11
CA LYS A 34 14.11 13.66 19.37
C LYS A 34 15.13 13.14 20.40
N ARG A 35 16.05 13.99 20.87
CA ARG A 35 17.10 13.66 21.84
C ARG A 35 16.69 13.85 23.31
N MET A 36 15.56 14.46 23.60
CA MET A 36 15.05 14.50 24.97
C MET A 36 14.45 13.14 25.29
N GLY A 37 15.26 12.29 25.92
CA GLY A 37 14.80 11.02 26.48
C GLY A 37 13.70 11.28 27.49
N LEU A 38 12.60 10.54 27.35
CA LEU A 38 11.60 10.46 28.39
C LEU A 38 12.15 9.65 29.55
N ALA A 39 11.81 10.05 30.77
CA ALA A 39 12.11 9.20 31.92
C ALA A 39 11.46 7.83 31.67
N PRO A 40 12.23 6.72 31.75
CA PRO A 40 11.69 5.39 31.54
C PRO A 40 10.71 5.05 32.67
N GLN A 41 9.42 5.16 32.39
CA GLN A 41 8.37 4.88 33.38
C GLN A 41 7.87 3.45 33.27
N GLY A 42 8.37 2.66 32.29
CA GLY A 42 7.85 1.33 31.97
C GLY A 42 6.34 1.39 31.71
N GLY A 43 5.85 0.86 30.66
CA GLY A 43 4.44 0.91 30.36
C GLY A 43 4.08 0.09 29.14
N SER A 44 2.77 0.00 28.87
CA SER A 44 2.27 -0.65 27.68
C SER A 44 2.56 0.15 26.42
N GLY A 45 2.33 -0.44 25.23
CA GLY A 45 2.43 0.26 23.96
C GLY A 45 1.51 1.48 23.88
N ASP A 46 0.38 1.42 24.57
CA ASP A 46 -0.59 2.51 24.64
C ASP A 46 -0.17 3.65 25.59
N TYR A 47 0.89 3.45 26.36
CA TYR A 47 1.45 4.49 27.24
C TYR A 47 1.83 5.76 26.49
N HIS A 48 2.25 5.63 25.23
CA HIS A 48 2.69 6.75 24.40
C HIS A 48 1.52 7.57 23.83
N ILE A 49 0.31 7.04 23.89
CA ILE A 49 -0.93 7.74 23.52
C ILE A 49 -1.59 8.20 24.83
N ARG A 50 -1.44 9.47 25.15
CA ARG A 50 -1.92 10.01 26.43
C ARG A 50 -3.40 10.34 26.46
N ASN A 51 -3.92 10.78 25.31
CA ASN A 51 -5.30 11.20 25.14
C ASN A 51 -5.84 10.55 23.87
N GLU A 52 -7.08 10.11 23.92
CA GLU A 52 -7.78 9.61 22.73
C GLU A 52 -7.81 10.65 21.61
N THR A 53 -7.98 11.93 21.97
CA THR A 53 -7.92 13.06 21.02
C THR A 53 -6.60 13.10 20.22
N GLU A 54 -5.45 12.79 20.84
CA GLU A 54 -4.17 12.75 20.11
C GLU A 54 -4.14 11.63 19.06
N TYR A 55 -4.75 10.50 19.37
CA TYR A 55 -4.86 9.37 18.46
C TYR A 55 -5.71 9.71 17.22
N TYR A 56 -6.92 10.27 17.46
CA TYR A 56 -7.82 10.65 16.36
C TYR A 56 -7.27 11.81 15.54
N ASN A 57 -6.63 12.80 16.17
CA ASN A 57 -5.93 13.88 15.45
C ASN A 57 -4.82 13.36 14.54
N ALA A 58 -4.16 12.26 14.90
CA ALA A 58 -3.14 11.67 14.03
C ALA A 58 -3.79 11.01 12.79
N ILE A 59 -4.96 10.38 12.94
CA ILE A 59 -5.73 9.83 11.83
C ILE A 59 -6.20 10.96 10.89
N GLU A 60 -6.78 12.03 11.44
CA GLU A 60 -7.24 13.18 10.65
C GLU A 60 -6.10 13.82 9.85
N LYS A 61 -4.94 14.02 10.49
CA LYS A 61 -3.75 14.54 9.81
C LYS A 61 -3.27 13.63 8.69
N ALA A 62 -3.30 12.32 8.91
CA ALA A 62 -2.90 11.36 7.90
C ALA A 62 -3.84 11.42 6.69
N ARG A 63 -5.14 11.50 6.93
CA ARG A 63 -6.18 11.63 5.89
C ARG A 63 -6.11 12.97 5.16
N ASP A 64 -5.80 14.05 5.87
CA ASP A 64 -5.60 15.36 5.27
C ASP A 64 -4.39 15.37 4.32
N MET A 65 -3.27 14.78 4.74
CA MET A 65 -2.10 14.62 3.88
C MET A 65 -2.35 13.71 2.68
N ASP A 66 -3.07 12.61 2.87
CA ASP A 66 -3.43 11.70 1.78
C ASP A 66 -4.25 12.40 0.70
N ARG A 67 -5.18 13.27 1.10
CA ARG A 67 -6.06 14.00 0.19
C ARG A 67 -5.38 15.19 -0.47
N ASN A 68 -4.57 15.95 0.28
CA ASN A 68 -4.07 17.26 -0.14
C ASN A 68 -2.62 17.24 -0.62
N ASP A 69 -1.81 16.23 -0.25
CA ASP A 69 -0.44 16.08 -0.72
C ASP A 69 -0.40 15.14 -1.94
N ALA A 70 0.00 15.69 -3.10
CA ALA A 70 0.02 14.97 -4.37
C ALA A 70 0.95 13.74 -4.39
N MET A 71 1.94 13.69 -3.50
CA MET A 71 2.90 12.58 -3.42
C MET A 71 2.45 11.51 -2.42
N ILE A 72 1.98 11.92 -1.24
CA ILE A 72 1.71 11.00 -0.13
C ILE A 72 0.60 10.00 -0.49
N GLY A 73 -0.52 10.46 -1.04
CA GLY A 73 -1.62 9.59 -1.45
C GLY A 73 -1.17 8.54 -2.48
N GLN A 74 -0.42 8.99 -3.49
CA GLN A 74 0.10 8.10 -4.54
C GLN A 74 1.10 7.06 -4.02
N VAL A 75 1.94 7.44 -3.07
CA VAL A 75 2.92 6.52 -2.45
C VAL A 75 2.21 5.46 -1.62
N MET A 76 1.12 5.83 -0.91
CA MET A 76 0.28 4.89 -0.16
C MET A 76 -0.38 3.88 -1.09
N ASP A 77 -1.01 4.34 -2.17
CA ASP A 77 -1.67 3.48 -3.15
C ASP A 77 -0.68 2.51 -3.81
N ARG A 78 0.52 2.99 -4.16
CA ARG A 78 1.59 2.13 -4.71
C ARG A 78 2.02 1.03 -3.74
N ALA A 79 2.12 1.34 -2.44
CA ALA A 79 2.43 0.33 -1.44
C ALA A 79 1.32 -0.74 -1.38
N CYS A 80 0.05 -0.32 -1.33
CA CYS A 80 -1.09 -1.22 -1.28
C CYS A 80 -1.23 -2.05 -2.56
N ASN A 81 -1.07 -1.43 -3.74
CA ASN A 81 -1.10 -2.13 -5.02
C ASN A 81 0.02 -3.19 -5.16
N ASN A 82 1.18 -2.96 -4.55
CA ASN A 82 2.25 -3.97 -4.51
C ASN A 82 2.02 -5.08 -3.49
N ILE A 83 1.20 -4.86 -2.46
CA ILE A 83 0.90 -5.85 -1.42
C ILE A 83 -0.28 -6.73 -1.82
N VAL A 84 -1.38 -6.13 -2.26
CA VAL A 84 -2.64 -6.82 -2.54
C VAL A 84 -2.71 -7.30 -4.00
N GLN A 85 -2.18 -6.53 -4.95
CA GLN A 85 -2.20 -6.84 -6.40
C GLN A 85 -3.61 -7.29 -6.86
N ASP A 86 -3.73 -8.49 -7.43
CA ASP A 86 -4.97 -9.08 -7.92
C ASP A 86 -5.76 -9.85 -6.82
N GLY A 87 -5.35 -9.69 -5.54
CA GLY A 87 -5.98 -10.34 -4.40
C GLY A 87 -5.33 -11.67 -3.99
N PHE A 88 -5.85 -12.26 -2.92
CA PHE A 88 -5.35 -13.51 -2.35
C PHE A 88 -6.21 -14.69 -2.82
N SER A 89 -5.58 -15.71 -3.36
CA SER A 89 -6.28 -16.94 -3.73
C SER A 89 -6.39 -17.91 -2.55
N LEU A 90 -7.51 -18.63 -2.47
CA LEU A 90 -7.78 -19.60 -1.42
C LEU A 90 -7.79 -21.02 -1.98
N ASP A 91 -6.96 -21.89 -1.38
CA ASP A 91 -6.99 -23.34 -1.61
C ASP A 91 -7.59 -24.02 -0.40
N PHE A 92 -8.66 -24.77 -0.61
CA PHE A 92 -9.21 -25.67 0.39
C PHE A 92 -8.36 -26.94 0.49
N LYS A 93 -8.12 -27.43 1.69
CA LYS A 93 -7.32 -28.63 1.99
C LYS A 93 -8.02 -29.48 3.04
N THR A 94 -9.26 -29.83 2.76
CA THR A 94 -10.09 -30.64 3.68
C THR A 94 -9.68 -32.10 3.70
N GLY A 95 -9.00 -32.58 2.65
CA GLY A 95 -8.65 -33.98 2.42
C GLY A 95 -9.62 -34.74 1.49
N ASP A 96 -10.67 -34.08 0.98
CA ASP A 96 -11.57 -34.62 -0.04
C ASP A 96 -11.65 -33.62 -1.22
N ARG A 97 -11.15 -34.01 -2.40
CA ARG A 97 -11.10 -33.16 -3.60
C ARG A 97 -12.47 -32.65 -4.06
N LYS A 98 -13.53 -33.43 -3.90
CA LYS A 98 -14.88 -33.02 -4.32
C LYS A 98 -15.42 -31.93 -3.39
N LEU A 99 -15.17 -32.10 -2.10
CA LEU A 99 -15.53 -31.10 -1.10
C LEU A 99 -14.71 -29.81 -1.28
N ASP A 100 -13.41 -29.92 -1.56
CA ASP A 100 -12.54 -28.77 -1.82
C ASP A 100 -13.03 -27.96 -3.03
N ALA A 101 -13.41 -28.61 -4.13
CA ALA A 101 -13.96 -27.95 -5.31
C ALA A 101 -15.32 -27.28 -5.04
N GLU A 102 -16.21 -27.93 -4.28
CA GLU A 102 -17.50 -27.36 -3.90
C GLU A 102 -17.35 -26.13 -2.99
N LEU A 103 -16.48 -26.22 -1.98
CA LEU A 103 -16.21 -25.09 -1.09
C LEU A 103 -15.54 -23.94 -1.84
N LYS A 104 -14.62 -24.22 -2.79
CA LYS A 104 -13.98 -23.21 -3.64
C LYS A 104 -15.01 -22.49 -4.50
N SER A 105 -15.95 -23.20 -5.10
CA SER A 105 -17.02 -22.59 -5.90
C SER A 105 -17.93 -21.68 -5.07
N ARG A 106 -18.36 -22.13 -3.89
CA ARG A 106 -19.15 -21.31 -2.96
C ARG A 106 -18.39 -20.07 -2.48
N TRP A 107 -17.11 -20.24 -2.17
CA TRP A 107 -16.26 -19.13 -1.76
C TRP A 107 -16.20 -18.06 -2.85
N LEU A 108 -15.90 -18.45 -4.08
CA LEU A 108 -15.81 -17.52 -5.21
C LEU A 108 -17.16 -16.82 -5.48
N GLU A 109 -18.27 -17.56 -5.45
CA GLU A 109 -19.60 -16.99 -5.65
C GLU A 109 -19.94 -15.93 -4.59
N GLU A 110 -19.71 -16.25 -3.30
CA GLU A 110 -20.06 -15.34 -2.20
C GLU A 110 -19.07 -14.19 -1.99
N THR A 111 -17.79 -14.33 -2.40
CA THR A 111 -16.77 -13.30 -2.17
C THR A 111 -16.56 -12.37 -3.37
N THR A 112 -16.95 -12.81 -4.58
CA THR A 112 -16.83 -11.98 -5.78
C THR A 112 -18.03 -11.04 -5.97
N ASN A 113 -19.20 -11.46 -5.46
CA ASN A 113 -20.42 -10.68 -5.60
C ASN A 113 -20.59 -9.75 -4.38
N PRO A 114 -20.59 -8.39 -4.58
CA PRO A 114 -20.84 -7.43 -3.51
C PRO A 114 -22.15 -7.67 -2.77
N ASP A 115 -23.23 -7.99 -3.50
CA ASP A 115 -24.56 -8.24 -2.93
C ASP A 115 -24.60 -9.39 -1.90
N CYS A 116 -23.65 -10.33 -2.01
CA CYS A 116 -23.56 -11.48 -1.12
C CYS A 116 -22.58 -11.28 0.04
N LEU A 117 -21.69 -10.30 -0.05
CA LEU A 117 -20.60 -10.12 0.90
C LEU A 117 -20.74 -8.88 1.76
N ASP A 118 -21.01 -7.74 1.15
CA ASP A 118 -21.03 -6.43 1.81
C ASP A 118 -22.44 -6.08 2.28
N ILE A 119 -22.55 -5.50 3.47
CA ILE A 119 -23.84 -5.04 3.97
C ILE A 119 -24.38 -3.84 3.17
N ALA A 120 -23.48 -3.02 2.66
CA ALA A 120 -23.80 -1.89 1.79
C ALA A 120 -23.99 -2.29 0.32
N GLU A 121 -23.68 -3.56 -0.05
CA GLU A 121 -23.76 -4.11 -1.40
C GLU A 121 -22.89 -3.39 -2.45
N GLU A 122 -21.78 -2.77 -1.99
CA GLU A 122 -20.88 -1.98 -2.83
C GLU A 122 -19.52 -2.67 -3.07
N MET A 123 -19.00 -3.43 -2.10
CA MET A 123 -17.64 -3.95 -2.13
C MET A 123 -17.59 -5.47 -2.22
N ASN A 124 -16.76 -5.99 -3.12
CA ASN A 124 -16.37 -7.39 -3.10
C ASN A 124 -15.20 -7.63 -2.12
N PHE A 125 -14.76 -8.89 -1.95
CA PHE A 125 -13.70 -9.21 -0.99
C PHE A 125 -12.35 -8.61 -1.36
N HIS A 126 -12.05 -8.49 -2.65
CA HIS A 126 -10.81 -7.86 -3.12
C HIS A 126 -10.77 -6.36 -2.79
N ASP A 127 -11.88 -5.66 -2.96
CA ASP A 127 -11.99 -4.25 -2.57
C ASP A 127 -11.79 -4.08 -1.07
N MET A 128 -12.38 -4.98 -0.25
CA MET A 128 -12.19 -4.99 1.20
C MET A 128 -10.74 -5.31 1.61
N GLU A 129 -10.06 -6.22 0.91
CA GLU A 129 -8.63 -6.53 1.13
C GLU A 129 -7.75 -5.30 0.88
N TRP A 130 -7.99 -4.63 -0.26
CA TRP A 130 -7.23 -3.45 -0.64
C TRP A 130 -7.48 -2.30 0.32
N LEU A 131 -8.74 -2.04 0.66
CA LEU A 131 -9.11 -1.00 1.60
C LEU A 131 -8.58 -1.27 3.01
N ALA A 132 -8.60 -2.52 3.46
CA ALA A 132 -8.02 -2.92 4.76
C ALA A 132 -6.50 -2.72 4.78
N CYS A 133 -5.80 -3.02 3.68
CA CYS A 133 -4.38 -2.73 3.54
C CYS A 133 -4.13 -1.22 3.61
N ARG A 134 -4.90 -0.43 2.88
CA ARG A 134 -4.78 1.03 2.83
C ARG A 134 -5.05 1.68 4.19
N SER A 135 -6.14 1.30 4.85
CA SER A 135 -6.48 1.80 6.19
C SER A 135 -5.43 1.43 7.23
N MET A 136 -4.85 0.23 7.15
CA MET A 136 -3.74 -0.18 8.02
C MET A 136 -2.50 0.72 7.85
N PHE A 137 -2.24 1.24 6.64
CA PHE A 137 -1.13 2.15 6.38
C PHE A 137 -1.47 3.59 6.74
N LEU A 138 -2.65 4.06 6.34
CA LEU A 138 -3.09 5.45 6.48
C LEU A 138 -3.56 5.76 7.90
N ASP A 139 -4.55 5.04 8.38
CA ASP A 139 -5.17 5.28 9.69
C ASP A 139 -4.44 4.56 10.82
N GLY A 140 -3.78 3.44 10.47
CA GLY A 140 -3.09 2.54 11.39
C GLY A 140 -3.84 1.23 11.61
N ASP A 141 -5.15 1.22 11.58
CA ASP A 141 -5.99 0.02 11.66
C ASP A 141 -7.36 0.22 10.99
N CYS A 142 -8.08 -0.89 10.88
CA CYS A 142 -9.50 -0.94 10.54
C CYS A 142 -10.10 -2.21 11.12
N GLY A 143 -11.41 -2.34 11.04
CA GLY A 143 -12.15 -3.52 11.42
C GLY A 143 -13.07 -4.00 10.31
N LEU A 144 -13.34 -5.30 10.27
CA LEU A 144 -14.45 -5.84 9.51
C LEU A 144 -15.36 -6.58 10.50
N ALA A 145 -16.59 -6.16 10.57
CA ALA A 145 -17.63 -6.73 11.42
C ALA A 145 -18.41 -7.79 10.65
N ALA A 146 -18.46 -9.00 11.16
CA ALA A 146 -19.22 -10.09 10.55
C ALA A 146 -20.64 -10.13 11.12
N ILE A 147 -21.63 -9.86 10.28
CA ILE A 147 -23.06 -9.86 10.61
C ILE A 147 -23.62 -11.26 10.35
N GLU A 148 -23.78 -12.05 11.41
CA GLU A 148 -24.20 -13.46 11.28
C GLU A 148 -25.60 -13.61 10.69
N GLU A 149 -26.50 -12.69 10.92
CA GLU A 149 -27.89 -12.76 10.47
C GLU A 149 -28.00 -12.68 8.93
N GLU A 150 -27.16 -11.86 8.31
CA GLU A 150 -27.17 -11.61 6.87
C GLU A 150 -26.08 -12.36 6.12
N ASN A 151 -25.12 -13.00 6.82
CA ASN A 151 -23.93 -13.62 6.25
C ASN A 151 -23.02 -12.63 5.51
N LYS A 152 -23.03 -11.38 5.91
CA LYS A 152 -22.32 -10.27 5.27
C LYS A 152 -21.25 -9.65 6.18
N LEU A 153 -20.38 -8.86 5.59
CA LEU A 153 -19.37 -8.06 6.28
C LEU A 153 -19.75 -6.58 6.25
N GLN A 154 -19.39 -5.88 7.30
CA GLN A 154 -19.40 -4.42 7.34
C GLN A 154 -17.99 -3.92 7.56
N PHE A 155 -17.52 -3.03 6.71
CA PHE A 155 -16.22 -2.39 6.88
C PHE A 155 -16.34 -1.28 7.94
N ILE A 156 -15.43 -1.29 8.93
CA ILE A 156 -15.40 -0.33 10.05
C ILE A 156 -14.08 0.43 9.98
N GLU A 157 -14.16 1.73 9.79
CA GLU A 157 -12.99 2.59 9.74
C GLU A 157 -12.39 2.83 11.14
N ALA A 158 -11.12 3.23 11.18
CA ALA A 158 -10.38 3.42 12.44
C ALA A 158 -11.06 4.42 13.40
N HIS A 159 -11.62 5.52 12.89
CA HIS A 159 -12.25 6.55 13.70
C HIS A 159 -13.59 6.13 14.32
N GLN A 160 -14.28 5.15 13.71
CA GLN A 160 -15.53 4.59 14.21
C GLN A 160 -15.31 3.69 15.43
N ILE A 161 -14.11 3.16 15.64
CA ILE A 161 -13.78 2.36 16.82
C ILE A 161 -13.43 3.31 17.96
N ARG A 162 -14.41 3.69 18.77
CA ARG A 162 -14.29 4.69 19.84
C ARG A 162 -15.24 4.41 20.99
N HIS A 163 -14.96 5.01 22.14
CA HIS A 163 -15.80 4.92 23.33
C HIS A 163 -15.90 6.30 23.98
N ASP A 164 -17.08 6.68 24.44
CA ASP A 164 -17.35 8.04 24.95
C ASP A 164 -16.98 8.21 26.42
N SER A 165 -16.76 7.12 27.17
CA SER A 165 -16.48 7.18 28.61
C SER A 165 -15.03 6.76 28.89
N PRO A 166 -14.15 7.71 29.24
CA PRO A 166 -12.73 7.42 29.50
C PRO A 166 -12.46 6.74 30.85
N ASP A 167 -13.49 6.49 31.67
CA ASP A 167 -13.36 6.07 33.08
C ASP A 167 -13.54 4.56 33.32
N GLU A 168 -13.79 3.76 32.29
CA GLU A 168 -13.80 2.30 32.43
C GLU A 168 -12.39 1.71 32.31
N ASP A 169 -11.89 1.14 33.42
CA ASP A 169 -10.51 0.66 33.58
C ASP A 169 -10.02 -0.36 32.52
N ASN A 170 -10.94 -0.97 31.78
CA ASN A 170 -10.65 -2.05 30.82
C ASN A 170 -10.83 -1.67 29.35
N ILE A 171 -11.19 -0.42 29.03
CA ILE A 171 -11.41 0.04 27.66
C ILE A 171 -10.26 0.96 27.25
N VAL A 172 -9.62 0.65 26.13
CA VAL A 172 -8.52 1.42 25.55
C VAL A 172 -8.84 1.74 24.10
N LEU A 173 -9.05 3.02 23.79
CA LEU A 173 -9.34 3.50 22.43
C LEU A 173 -10.49 2.71 21.75
N GLY A 174 -11.59 2.50 22.46
CA GLY A 174 -12.76 1.78 21.95
C GLY A 174 -12.61 0.25 21.94
N VAL A 175 -11.56 -0.32 22.53
CA VAL A 175 -11.35 -1.77 22.62
C VAL A 175 -11.38 -2.24 24.05
N LYS A 176 -12.32 -3.13 24.40
CA LYS A 176 -12.43 -3.77 25.71
C LYS A 176 -11.43 -4.91 25.83
N LEU A 177 -10.60 -4.87 26.86
CA LEU A 177 -9.52 -5.83 27.11
C LEU A 177 -9.73 -6.56 28.43
N ASN A 178 -9.39 -7.85 28.48
CA ASN A 178 -9.29 -8.57 29.74
C ASN A 178 -7.92 -8.36 30.42
N GLN A 179 -7.72 -8.99 31.59
CA GLN A 179 -6.47 -8.92 32.37
C GLN A 179 -5.23 -9.36 31.58
N HIS A 180 -5.39 -10.21 30.56
CA HIS A 180 -4.33 -10.69 29.67
C HIS A 180 -4.25 -9.92 28.35
N ARG A 181 -4.87 -8.75 28.27
CA ARG A 181 -4.97 -7.90 27.06
C ARG A 181 -5.64 -8.61 25.87
N ARG A 182 -6.47 -9.64 26.13
CA ARG A 182 -7.30 -10.25 25.10
C ARG A 182 -8.46 -9.32 24.79
N ARG A 183 -8.71 -9.05 23.52
CA ARG A 183 -9.83 -8.25 23.04
C ARG A 183 -11.13 -9.04 23.28
N GLU A 184 -12.05 -8.47 24.03
CA GLU A 184 -13.35 -9.06 24.36
C GLU A 184 -14.46 -8.44 23.54
N ALA A 185 -14.42 -7.11 23.37
CA ALA A 185 -15.38 -6.37 22.57
C ALA A 185 -14.73 -5.15 21.91
N PHE A 186 -15.44 -4.60 20.94
CA PHE A 186 -15.14 -3.35 20.27
C PHE A 186 -16.35 -2.44 20.39
N TYR A 187 -16.12 -1.18 20.66
CA TYR A 187 -17.14 -0.15 20.66
C TYR A 187 -17.11 0.57 19.32
N ILE A 188 -18.22 0.54 18.62
CA ILE A 188 -18.35 1.07 17.26
C ILE A 188 -19.35 2.21 17.29
N SER A 189 -18.91 3.39 16.88
CA SER A 189 -19.75 4.58 16.68
C SER A 189 -19.99 4.73 15.17
N GLU A 190 -21.25 4.66 14.77
CA GLU A 190 -21.63 4.88 13.39
C GLU A 190 -21.52 6.36 13.03
N ASP A 191 -21.11 6.65 11.81
CA ASP A 191 -21.09 8.00 11.28
C ASP A 191 -22.52 8.45 10.90
N SER A 192 -22.78 9.74 10.99
CA SER A 192 -24.05 10.31 10.52
C SER A 192 -24.16 10.15 8.99
N ILE A 193 -25.38 9.92 8.49
CA ILE A 193 -25.67 9.93 7.05
C ILE A 193 -25.41 11.32 6.44
N ASP A 194 -25.57 12.39 7.24
CA ASP A 194 -25.18 13.74 6.83
C ASP A 194 -23.66 13.92 6.98
N PRO A 195 -22.90 14.09 5.88
CA PRO A 195 -21.46 14.26 5.92
C PRO A 195 -21.00 15.55 6.62
N MET A 196 -21.93 16.50 6.86
CA MET A 196 -21.65 17.74 7.60
C MET A 196 -21.85 17.58 9.10
N ASP A 197 -22.51 16.53 9.53
CA ASP A 197 -22.68 16.21 10.95
C ASP A 197 -21.54 15.29 11.42
N THR A 198 -20.55 15.89 12.05
CA THR A 198 -19.41 15.17 12.63
C THR A 198 -19.64 14.68 14.05
N THR A 199 -20.88 14.75 14.55
CA THR A 199 -21.22 14.31 15.89
C THR A 199 -21.22 12.77 15.94
N PRO A 200 -20.34 12.15 16.73
CA PRO A 200 -20.31 10.69 16.81
C PRO A 200 -21.60 10.15 17.44
N SER A 201 -22.11 9.05 16.91
CA SER A 201 -23.24 8.33 17.51
C SER A 201 -22.83 7.67 18.84
N ILE A 202 -23.80 7.25 19.62
CA ILE A 202 -23.56 6.48 20.85
C ILE A 202 -22.91 5.14 20.45
N PRO A 203 -21.73 4.80 20.98
CA PRO A 203 -21.03 3.58 20.61
C PRO A 203 -21.81 2.32 20.98
N ILE A 204 -21.87 1.38 20.05
CA ILE A 204 -22.50 0.07 20.23
C ILE A 204 -21.40 -0.96 20.57
N GLU A 205 -21.60 -1.73 21.64
CA GLU A 205 -20.66 -2.81 21.99
C GLU A 205 -20.86 -4.02 21.07
N MET A 206 -19.83 -4.35 20.30
CA MET A 206 -19.76 -5.55 19.49
C MET A 206 -18.77 -6.55 20.08
N SER A 207 -19.23 -7.75 20.39
CA SER A 207 -18.37 -8.82 20.90
C SER A 207 -17.32 -9.24 19.88
N ALA A 208 -16.05 -9.39 20.30
CA ALA A 208 -14.98 -9.83 19.42
C ALA A 208 -15.17 -11.27 18.91
N ARG A 209 -15.96 -12.08 19.62
CA ARG A 209 -16.24 -13.48 19.31
C ARG A 209 -17.69 -13.83 19.60
N ASN A 210 -18.21 -14.74 18.81
CA ASN A 210 -19.53 -15.30 19.07
C ASN A 210 -19.51 -16.30 20.24
N SER A 211 -20.68 -16.81 20.62
CA SER A 211 -20.87 -17.80 21.68
C SER A 211 -20.08 -19.12 21.48
N ARG A 212 -19.69 -19.41 20.24
CA ARG A 212 -18.86 -20.58 19.87
C ARG A 212 -17.36 -20.30 19.88
N GLY A 213 -16.94 -19.07 20.22
CA GLY A 213 -15.55 -18.66 20.27
C GLY A 213 -14.93 -18.26 18.92
N ILE A 214 -15.72 -18.22 17.84
CA ILE A 214 -15.29 -17.78 16.53
C ILE A 214 -15.26 -16.26 16.49
N ARG A 215 -14.27 -15.68 15.84
CA ARG A 215 -14.15 -14.23 15.70
C ARG A 215 -15.29 -13.68 14.85
N GLN A 216 -15.91 -12.61 15.32
CA GLN A 216 -16.91 -11.81 14.60
C GLN A 216 -16.38 -10.45 14.21
N PHE A 217 -15.31 -9.99 14.84
CA PHE A 217 -14.65 -8.75 14.50
C PHE A 217 -13.20 -9.03 14.06
N PHE A 218 -12.86 -8.68 12.82
CA PHE A 218 -11.54 -8.87 12.23
C PHE A 218 -10.78 -7.56 12.31
N HIS A 219 -9.98 -7.38 13.35
CA HIS A 219 -9.18 -6.18 13.56
C HIS A 219 -7.85 -6.28 12.82
N VAL A 220 -7.70 -5.47 11.76
CA VAL A 220 -6.52 -5.42 10.89
C VAL A 220 -5.64 -4.24 11.31
N TYR A 221 -4.42 -4.53 11.76
CA TYR A 221 -3.42 -3.53 12.15
C TYR A 221 -2.01 -4.12 12.09
N ASP A 222 -0.98 -3.25 12.07
CA ASP A 222 0.43 -3.68 12.10
C ASP A 222 0.98 -3.65 13.54
N PRO A 223 1.22 -4.83 14.17
CA PRO A 223 1.64 -4.91 15.57
C PRO A 223 3.12 -4.56 15.71
N LYS A 224 3.44 -3.34 16.05
CA LYS A 224 4.81 -2.92 16.33
C LYS A 224 5.28 -3.29 17.74
N ARG A 225 4.35 -3.50 18.68
CA ARG A 225 4.62 -3.87 20.07
C ARG A 225 3.58 -4.88 20.56
N ALA A 226 3.98 -5.76 21.46
CA ALA A 226 3.08 -6.80 22.01
C ALA A 226 1.88 -6.19 22.76
N THR A 227 2.08 -5.04 23.38
CA THR A 227 1.07 -4.33 24.19
C THR A 227 0.25 -3.31 23.39
N LEU A 228 0.47 -3.18 22.08
CA LEU A 228 -0.27 -2.25 21.24
C LEU A 228 -1.72 -2.71 21.04
N THR A 229 -2.69 -1.91 21.47
CA THR A 229 -4.11 -2.21 21.34
C THR A 229 -4.65 -1.80 19.97
N ARG A 230 -4.36 -0.58 19.53
CA ARG A 230 -4.75 -0.01 18.23
C ARG A 230 -3.52 0.19 17.34
N GLY A 231 -3.73 0.14 16.04
CA GLY A 231 -2.70 0.51 15.07
C GLY A 231 -2.38 2.01 15.11
N VAL A 232 -1.22 2.40 14.60
CA VAL A 232 -0.82 3.81 14.43
C VAL A 232 -0.43 4.02 12.99
N THR A 233 -0.88 5.14 12.42
CA THR A 233 -0.58 5.51 11.04
C THR A 233 0.90 5.41 10.73
N LYS A 234 1.25 4.84 9.57
CA LYS A 234 2.64 4.82 9.10
C LYS A 234 3.16 6.19 8.69
N LEU A 235 2.27 7.15 8.49
CA LEU A 235 2.63 8.53 8.18
C LEU A 235 3.11 9.32 9.41
N ALA A 236 2.90 8.82 10.63
CA ALA A 236 3.29 9.53 11.85
C ALA A 236 4.74 10.06 11.84
N PRO A 237 5.78 9.29 11.45
CA PRO A 237 7.14 9.81 11.34
C PRO A 237 7.36 10.73 10.14
N VAL A 238 6.45 10.71 9.17
CA VAL A 238 6.55 11.43 7.89
C VAL A 238 5.96 12.83 7.97
N PHE A 239 5.02 13.11 8.90
CA PHE A 239 4.34 14.39 9.00
C PHE A 239 5.28 15.60 8.97
N ASN A 240 6.36 15.55 9.76
CA ASN A 240 7.33 16.65 9.78
C ASN A 240 8.16 16.74 8.49
N LEU A 241 8.46 15.60 7.86
CA LEU A 241 9.26 15.56 6.63
C LEU A 241 8.46 16.09 5.44
N ALA A 242 7.18 15.74 5.36
CA ALA A 242 6.28 16.24 4.31
C ALA A 242 6.06 17.75 4.46
N GLY A 243 5.80 18.24 5.67
CA GLY A 243 5.71 19.68 5.91
C GLY A 243 7.00 20.44 5.54
N MET A 244 8.18 19.87 5.85
CA MET A 244 9.45 20.45 5.42
C MET A 244 9.61 20.47 3.89
N LEU A 245 9.15 19.43 3.21
CA LEU A 245 9.17 19.35 1.75
C LEU A 245 8.28 20.42 1.12
N GLU A 246 7.08 20.60 1.67
CA GLU A 246 6.15 21.65 1.25
C GLU A 246 6.71 23.05 1.47
N ASP A 247 7.27 23.32 2.69
CA ASP A 247 7.91 24.59 3.03
C ASP A 247 9.06 24.92 2.05
N VAL A 248 9.91 23.94 1.72
CA VAL A 248 11.04 24.10 0.81
C VAL A 248 10.56 24.38 -0.61
N ASN A 249 9.56 23.66 -1.09
CA ASN A 249 8.96 23.86 -2.41
C ASN A 249 8.31 25.26 -2.51
N PHE A 250 7.54 25.66 -1.50
CA PHE A 250 6.91 26.97 -1.45
C PHE A 250 7.96 28.10 -1.43
N ALA A 251 8.96 28.02 -0.56
CA ALA A 251 10.03 29.01 -0.50
C ALA A 251 10.77 29.15 -1.84
N LYS A 252 10.95 28.02 -2.56
CA LYS A 252 11.60 28.02 -3.86
C LYS A 252 10.75 28.67 -4.95
N LEU A 253 9.44 28.39 -4.95
CA LEU A 253 8.50 29.06 -5.88
C LEU A 253 8.47 30.58 -5.66
N VAL A 254 8.40 31.02 -4.40
CA VAL A 254 8.46 32.43 -4.05
C VAL A 254 9.78 33.05 -4.51
N GLN A 255 10.90 32.36 -4.27
CA GLN A 255 12.21 32.82 -4.75
C GLN A 255 12.24 32.99 -6.26
N GLN A 256 11.70 32.02 -7.03
CA GLN A 256 11.62 32.11 -8.50
C GLN A 256 10.76 33.27 -8.97
N GLN A 257 9.62 33.51 -8.30
CA GLN A 257 8.75 34.64 -8.59
C GLN A 257 9.49 35.98 -8.37
N ILE A 258 10.17 36.12 -7.23
CA ILE A 258 10.95 37.32 -6.93
C ILE A 258 12.05 37.54 -7.98
N VAL A 259 12.81 36.50 -8.32
CA VAL A 259 13.88 36.56 -9.32
C VAL A 259 13.34 36.97 -10.69
N SER A 260 12.18 36.45 -11.09
CA SER A 260 11.54 36.81 -12.35
C SER A 260 11.09 38.26 -12.42
N CYS A 261 10.85 38.90 -11.26
CA CYS A 261 10.51 40.32 -11.17
C CYS A 261 11.72 41.25 -11.35
N PHE A 262 12.94 40.77 -11.06
CA PHE A 262 14.16 41.58 -11.13
C PHE A 262 14.92 41.47 -12.46
N ALA A 263 14.26 41.24 -13.57
CA ALA A 263 14.90 40.91 -14.84
C ALA A 263 15.77 42.00 -15.47
N ILE A 264 15.68 43.28 -15.05
CA ILE A 264 16.47 44.36 -15.63
C ILE A 264 16.99 45.32 -14.55
N LEU A 265 18.29 45.21 -14.20
CA LEU A 265 19.00 46.16 -13.36
C LEU A 265 19.88 47.01 -14.25
N ARG A 266 19.57 48.30 -14.40
CA ARG A 266 20.38 49.25 -15.17
C ARG A 266 21.28 50.06 -14.24
N THR A 267 22.56 49.77 -14.27
CA THR A 267 23.58 50.59 -13.57
C THR A 267 24.04 51.73 -14.49
N GLN A 268 23.88 52.97 -14.07
CA GLN A 268 24.44 54.15 -14.74
C GLN A 268 25.79 54.52 -14.09
N SER A 269 26.89 54.42 -14.83
CA SER A 269 28.16 54.87 -14.35
C SER A 269 28.26 56.39 -14.42
N MET A 270 28.86 56.97 -13.37
CA MET A 270 29.10 58.43 -13.24
C MET A 270 30.13 58.88 -14.29
N GLY A 271 29.72 59.26 -15.48
CA GLY A 271 30.66 59.64 -16.52
C GLY A 271 30.15 60.36 -17.75
N SER A 272 28.86 60.66 -17.86
CA SER A 272 28.36 61.42 -19.01
C SER A 272 27.18 62.29 -18.61
N ILE A 273 27.50 63.47 -18.13
CA ILE A 273 26.51 64.58 -18.13
C ILE A 273 26.49 65.14 -19.55
N THR A 274 25.66 64.59 -20.40
CA THR A 274 25.24 65.29 -21.61
C THR A 274 24.01 66.13 -21.25
N PRO A 275 24.05 67.45 -21.41
CA PRO A 275 22.87 68.26 -21.21
C PRO A 275 21.86 67.88 -22.30
N SER A 276 20.73 67.36 -21.92
CA SER A 276 19.62 67.11 -22.81
C SER A 276 19.00 68.44 -23.20
N LEU A 277 19.20 68.80 -24.46
CA LEU A 277 18.44 69.88 -25.12
C LEU A 277 17.04 69.34 -25.43
N GLY A 278 16.03 70.02 -24.89
CA GLY A 278 14.61 69.79 -24.94
C GLY A 278 14.00 68.93 -26.02
N GLY A 279 13.12 68.04 -25.59
CA GLY A 279 12.19 67.32 -26.40
C GLY A 279 11.02 66.82 -25.53
N GLU A 280 9.89 67.48 -25.66
CA GLU A 280 8.62 67.06 -25.00
C GLU A 280 8.20 65.67 -25.49
N GLY A 281 8.01 64.75 -24.56
CA GLY A 281 7.49 63.44 -24.83
C GLY A 281 6.68 62.92 -23.65
N TYR A 282 5.42 62.73 -23.87
CA TYR A 282 4.39 62.19 -22.98
C TYR A 282 4.87 60.97 -22.20
N GLY A 283 4.87 61.04 -20.89
CA GLY A 283 5.05 59.94 -19.93
C GLY A 283 4.80 60.47 -18.54
N SER A 284 3.88 59.91 -17.82
CA SER A 284 3.49 60.30 -16.48
C SER A 284 4.69 60.29 -15.54
N GLU A 285 5.12 61.49 -15.16
CA GLU A 285 6.15 61.74 -14.15
C GLU A 285 5.61 61.39 -12.76
N SER A 286 6.15 60.39 -12.14
CA SER A 286 6.20 60.38 -10.69
C SER A 286 7.46 61.13 -10.26
N THR A 287 7.34 62.45 -10.05
CA THR A 287 8.39 63.31 -9.49
C THR A 287 8.73 62.87 -8.08
N VAL A 288 9.91 62.32 -7.90
CA VAL A 288 10.49 62.11 -6.58
C VAL A 288 11.21 63.36 -6.18
N GLU A 289 10.62 64.16 -5.30
CA GLU A 289 11.30 65.31 -4.67
C GLU A 289 12.47 64.84 -3.79
N THR A 290 13.64 65.33 -4.08
CA THR A 290 14.89 65.04 -3.36
C THR A 290 14.97 65.87 -2.11
N SER A 291 14.56 65.36 -0.96
CA SER A 291 14.95 65.87 0.34
C SER A 291 16.00 64.96 0.98
N SER A 292 16.97 65.57 1.68
CA SER A 292 18.24 65.00 2.13
C SER A 292 18.20 63.95 3.25
N ASN A 293 17.11 63.21 3.37
CA ASN A 293 17.01 62.03 4.25
C ASN A 293 16.37 60.90 3.46
N GLN A 294 17.21 60.11 2.76
CA GLN A 294 16.77 59.13 1.81
C GLN A 294 16.58 57.76 2.46
N SER A 295 15.36 57.40 2.74
CA SER A 295 14.94 55.98 2.78
C SER A 295 14.11 55.73 1.53
N ARG A 296 14.61 54.93 0.59
CA ARG A 296 13.90 54.47 -0.59
C ARG A 296 13.06 53.27 -0.20
N GLN A 297 11.78 53.46 -0.10
CA GLN A 297 10.84 52.38 0.15
C GLN A 297 10.37 51.82 -1.22
N LEU A 298 10.74 50.59 -1.54
CA LEU A 298 10.26 49.88 -2.69
C LEU A 298 8.95 49.17 -2.30
N ASP A 299 7.82 49.84 -2.46
CA ASP A 299 6.54 49.35 -1.96
C ASP A 299 5.87 48.30 -2.89
N ASN A 300 6.24 48.23 -4.17
CA ASN A 300 5.69 47.22 -5.11
C ASN A 300 6.73 46.82 -6.15
N VAL A 301 7.05 45.55 -6.21
CA VAL A 301 7.89 44.96 -7.25
C VAL A 301 7.01 44.23 -8.25
N ALA A 302 6.99 44.69 -9.51
CA ALA A 302 6.24 44.09 -10.58
C ALA A 302 7.17 43.49 -11.65
N PRO A 303 6.77 42.41 -12.35
CA PRO A 303 7.52 41.86 -13.46
C PRO A 303 7.79 42.91 -14.55
N GLY A 304 9.07 43.09 -14.93
CA GLY A 304 9.45 44.06 -15.96
C GLY A 304 9.71 45.48 -15.43
N MET A 305 9.78 45.71 -14.10
CA MET A 305 10.07 47.01 -13.51
C MET A 305 11.55 47.37 -13.69
N GLU A 306 11.82 48.51 -14.28
CA GLU A 306 13.16 49.10 -14.44
C GLU A 306 13.54 49.92 -13.21
N ILE A 307 14.58 49.50 -12.49
CA ILE A 307 15.08 50.21 -11.33
C ILE A 307 16.31 51.01 -11.75
N THR A 308 16.25 52.33 -11.69
CA THR A 308 17.38 53.20 -11.99
C THR A 308 18.15 53.51 -10.71
N GLY A 309 19.43 53.12 -10.65
CA GLY A 309 20.34 53.46 -9.55
C GLY A 309 20.78 54.90 -9.57
N MET A 310 21.09 55.49 -8.41
CA MET A 310 21.66 56.82 -8.32
C MET A 310 23.16 56.83 -8.71
N PRO A 311 23.71 57.96 -9.20
CA PRO A 311 25.12 58.05 -9.52
C PRO A 311 26.00 57.77 -8.28
N GLY A 312 26.87 56.74 -8.37
CA GLY A 312 27.74 56.31 -7.27
C GLY A 312 27.19 55.11 -6.47
N GLU A 313 26.01 54.60 -6.78
CA GLU A 313 25.44 53.40 -6.19
C GLU A 313 25.85 52.19 -7.01
N THR A 314 26.57 51.25 -6.42
CA THR A 314 26.79 49.92 -7.00
C THR A 314 25.66 49.03 -6.49
N LEU A 315 24.66 48.82 -7.35
CA LEU A 315 23.65 47.79 -7.13
C LEU A 315 24.21 46.46 -7.62
N GLU A 316 24.64 45.61 -6.69
CA GLU A 316 24.91 44.22 -7.00
C GLU A 316 23.56 43.54 -7.31
N GLY A 317 23.36 43.10 -8.52
CA GLY A 317 22.19 42.32 -8.90
C GLY A 317 22.18 41.04 -8.07
N PHE A 318 21.22 40.92 -7.18
CA PHE A 318 20.93 39.64 -6.52
C PHE A 318 20.41 38.68 -7.59
N SER A 319 21.34 37.96 -8.21
CA SER A 319 21.06 36.89 -9.16
C SER A 319 21.28 35.56 -8.43
N PRO A 320 20.31 35.08 -7.66
CA PRO A 320 20.41 33.76 -7.07
C PRO A 320 20.40 32.72 -8.21
N ASN A 321 21.31 31.78 -8.10
CA ASN A 321 21.38 30.65 -9.03
C ASN A 321 20.12 29.78 -8.82
N VAL A 322 19.07 30.04 -9.60
CA VAL A 322 17.77 29.36 -9.48
C VAL A 322 17.41 28.72 -10.83
N PRO A 323 17.15 27.41 -10.86
CA PRO A 323 17.24 26.41 -9.77
C PRO A 323 18.69 25.99 -9.51
N ASN A 324 19.08 25.81 -8.25
CA ASN A 324 20.40 25.24 -7.93
C ASN A 324 20.32 23.71 -7.77
N ALA A 325 21.40 23.00 -8.06
CA ALA A 325 21.47 21.54 -7.94
C ALA A 325 21.18 21.07 -6.51
N GLU A 326 21.61 21.81 -5.50
CA GLU A 326 21.42 21.48 -4.08
C GLU A 326 19.94 21.38 -3.69
N TYR A 327 19.05 22.16 -4.30
CA TYR A 327 17.61 22.07 -4.06
C TYR A 327 17.06 20.71 -4.51
N PHE A 328 17.43 20.26 -5.70
CA PHE A 328 16.94 18.97 -6.22
C PHE A 328 17.45 17.79 -5.38
N GLU A 329 18.70 17.85 -4.93
CA GLU A 329 19.27 16.83 -4.04
C GLU A 329 18.56 16.80 -2.67
N GLN A 330 18.23 17.97 -2.11
CA GLN A 330 17.51 18.06 -0.84
C GLN A 330 16.08 17.51 -0.95
N VAL A 331 15.34 17.90 -1.98
CA VAL A 331 13.99 17.39 -2.25
C VAL A 331 14.03 15.88 -2.43
N ARG A 332 14.97 15.38 -3.21
CA ARG A 332 15.18 13.95 -3.45
C ARG A 332 15.47 13.19 -2.15
N LEU A 333 16.33 13.73 -1.28
CA LEU A 333 16.62 13.12 0.02
C LEU A 333 15.35 13.04 0.89
N LEU A 334 14.54 14.09 0.94
CA LEU A 334 13.28 14.08 1.70
C LEU A 334 12.30 13.02 1.16
N MET A 335 12.13 12.95 -0.16
CA MET A 335 11.30 11.93 -0.79
C MET A 335 11.81 10.51 -0.52
N GLN A 336 13.13 10.32 -0.52
CA GLN A 336 13.76 9.03 -0.20
C GLN A 336 13.49 8.62 1.25
N LEU A 337 13.54 9.56 2.21
CA LEU A 337 13.24 9.30 3.62
C LEU A 337 11.75 8.95 3.83
N ILE A 338 10.86 9.64 3.12
CA ILE A 338 9.41 9.35 3.13
C ILE A 338 9.16 7.94 2.58
N GLY A 339 9.72 7.65 1.41
CA GLY A 339 9.60 6.32 0.80
C GLY A 339 10.16 5.20 1.68
N ALA A 340 11.34 5.41 2.26
CA ALA A 340 11.97 4.43 3.15
C ALA A 340 11.10 4.09 4.37
N ASN A 341 10.38 5.07 4.94
CA ASN A 341 9.46 4.84 6.04
C ASN A 341 8.26 3.94 5.64
N LEU A 342 7.82 4.05 4.40
CA LEU A 342 6.74 3.24 3.83
C LEU A 342 7.23 1.91 3.23
N GLY A 343 8.55 1.68 3.22
CA GLY A 343 9.18 0.49 2.64
C GLY A 343 9.27 0.53 1.11
N LEU A 344 9.21 1.72 0.52
CA LEU A 344 9.31 1.94 -0.92
C LEU A 344 10.65 2.57 -1.29
N PRO A 345 11.40 2.00 -2.23
CA PRO A 345 12.58 2.65 -2.79
C PRO A 345 12.19 3.87 -3.64
N LEU A 346 13.09 4.85 -3.75
CA LEU A 346 12.84 6.10 -4.47
C LEU A 346 12.33 5.88 -5.90
N VAL A 347 12.82 4.86 -6.57
CA VAL A 347 12.37 4.47 -7.92
C VAL A 347 10.87 4.17 -7.97
N LEU A 348 10.31 3.51 -6.95
CA LEU A 348 8.88 3.25 -6.86
C LEU A 348 8.11 4.48 -6.39
N VAL A 349 8.74 5.34 -5.57
CA VAL A 349 8.14 6.61 -5.11
C VAL A 349 7.93 7.56 -6.29
N LEU A 350 8.94 7.76 -7.13
CA LEU A 350 8.90 8.71 -8.24
C LEU A 350 8.43 8.08 -9.57
N MET A 351 8.36 6.74 -9.67
CA MET A 351 8.15 6.01 -10.94
C MET A 351 9.20 6.36 -12.00
N ASP A 352 10.39 6.75 -11.56
CA ASP A 352 11.50 7.13 -12.42
C ASP A 352 12.72 6.23 -12.16
N GLY A 353 13.11 5.50 -13.18
CA GLY A 353 14.29 4.61 -13.19
C GLY A 353 15.49 5.18 -13.92
N SER A 354 15.41 6.42 -14.45
CA SER A 354 16.41 7.00 -15.35
C SER A 354 17.80 7.12 -14.73
N GLU A 355 17.87 7.37 -13.43
CA GLU A 355 19.15 7.52 -12.71
C GLU A 355 19.67 6.23 -12.06
N THR A 356 18.95 5.12 -12.22
CA THR A 356 19.31 3.86 -11.55
C THR A 356 19.72 2.83 -12.59
N ASN A 357 20.87 2.16 -12.39
CA ASN A 357 21.21 1.03 -13.22
C ASN A 357 20.27 -0.16 -12.93
N PHE A 358 20.10 -1.05 -13.91
CA PHE A 358 19.18 -2.19 -13.81
C PHE A 358 19.43 -3.06 -12.58
N SER A 359 20.68 -3.31 -12.20
CA SER A 359 21.05 -4.13 -11.04
C SER A 359 20.65 -3.45 -9.72
N GLY A 360 20.86 -2.14 -9.62
CA GLY A 360 20.47 -1.34 -8.47
C GLY A 360 18.94 -1.27 -8.31
N TRP A 361 18.24 -1.05 -9.42
CA TRP A 361 16.78 -1.06 -9.46
C TRP A 361 16.23 -2.42 -9.00
N ARG A 362 16.72 -3.52 -9.55
CA ARG A 362 16.32 -4.87 -9.17
C ARG A 362 16.56 -5.13 -7.68
N GLY A 363 17.74 -4.78 -7.17
CA GLY A 363 18.06 -4.97 -5.74
C GLY A 363 17.14 -4.17 -4.81
N ALA A 364 16.82 -2.94 -5.17
CA ALA A 364 15.92 -2.08 -4.40
C ALA A 364 14.49 -2.62 -4.38
N VAL A 365 13.97 -3.07 -5.51
CA VAL A 365 12.63 -3.65 -5.62
C VAL A 365 12.55 -4.99 -4.88
N ASP A 366 13.56 -5.86 -4.96
CA ASP A 366 13.59 -7.13 -4.24
C ASP A 366 13.62 -6.92 -2.71
N GLU A 367 14.30 -5.88 -2.23
CA GLU A 367 14.27 -5.53 -0.80
C GLU A 367 12.89 -5.03 -0.36
N ALA A 368 12.24 -4.17 -1.16
CA ALA A 368 10.87 -3.72 -0.91
C ALA A 368 9.87 -4.89 -0.85
N ARG A 369 10.00 -5.87 -1.76
CA ARG A 369 9.16 -7.08 -1.78
C ARG A 369 9.24 -7.90 -0.49
N LYS A 370 10.36 -7.89 0.23
CA LYS A 370 10.46 -8.54 1.55
C LYS A 370 9.54 -7.87 2.58
N GLY A 371 9.47 -6.54 2.55
CA GLY A 371 8.54 -5.76 3.37
C GLY A 371 7.08 -6.05 3.00
N PHE A 372 6.76 -6.10 1.71
CA PHE A 372 5.41 -6.41 1.23
C PHE A 372 4.96 -7.81 1.64
N ARG A 373 5.82 -8.82 1.58
CA ARG A 373 5.53 -10.18 2.08
C ARG A 373 5.21 -10.22 3.57
N TYR A 374 5.81 -9.35 4.36
CA TYR A 374 5.45 -9.23 5.78
C TYR A 374 4.00 -8.75 5.93
N HIS A 375 3.60 -7.72 5.16
CA HIS A 375 2.24 -7.19 5.19
C HIS A 375 1.21 -8.18 4.62
N GLN A 376 1.54 -8.91 3.56
CA GLN A 376 0.72 -10.00 3.04
C GLN A 376 0.44 -11.05 4.13
N ARG A 377 1.47 -11.53 4.85
CA ARG A 377 1.30 -12.47 5.96
C ARG A 377 0.48 -11.90 7.12
N ASN A 378 0.59 -10.59 7.37
CA ASN A 378 -0.20 -9.93 8.39
C ASN A 378 -1.68 -9.88 8.02
N LEU A 379 -2.01 -9.57 6.77
CA LEU A 379 -3.37 -9.60 6.23
C LEU A 379 -3.95 -11.03 6.30
N VAL A 380 -3.23 -12.05 5.85
CA VAL A 380 -3.68 -13.44 5.95
C VAL A 380 -4.05 -13.78 7.39
N LYS A 381 -3.18 -13.51 8.34
CA LYS A 381 -3.40 -13.83 9.76
C LYS A 381 -4.56 -13.08 10.40
N ARG A 382 -4.82 -11.83 10.01
CA ARG A 382 -5.76 -10.95 10.71
C ARG A 382 -7.10 -10.83 10.04
N LEU A 383 -7.14 -10.95 8.72
CA LEU A 383 -8.34 -10.85 7.91
C LEU A 383 -8.74 -12.21 7.33
N HIS A 384 -7.92 -12.80 6.49
CA HIS A 384 -8.30 -13.96 5.66
C HIS A 384 -8.57 -15.24 6.48
N ASP A 385 -7.61 -15.67 7.33
CA ASP A 385 -7.80 -16.87 8.15
C ASP A 385 -9.03 -16.77 9.08
N PRO A 386 -9.24 -15.65 9.83
CA PRO A 386 -10.43 -15.50 10.66
C PRO A 386 -11.72 -15.44 9.86
N PHE A 387 -11.73 -14.77 8.71
CA PHE A 387 -12.89 -14.67 7.84
C PHE A 387 -13.27 -16.03 7.26
N HIS A 388 -12.28 -16.78 6.74
CA HIS A 388 -12.51 -18.16 6.27
C HIS A 388 -13.12 -19.04 7.38
N CYS A 389 -12.58 -19.00 8.59
CA CYS A 389 -13.12 -19.78 9.70
C CYS A 389 -14.57 -19.39 10.05
N TRP A 390 -14.88 -18.10 9.98
CA TRP A 390 -16.23 -17.60 10.21
C TRP A 390 -17.19 -18.05 9.12
N LYS A 391 -16.81 -17.93 7.83
CA LYS A 391 -17.62 -18.30 6.66
C LYS A 391 -17.90 -19.81 6.64
N VAL A 392 -16.88 -20.65 6.84
CA VAL A 392 -17.04 -22.11 6.92
C VAL A 392 -17.94 -22.51 8.09
N ASN A 393 -17.83 -21.84 9.24
CA ASN A 393 -18.74 -22.09 10.36
C ASN A 393 -20.18 -21.71 10.05
N TYR A 394 -20.39 -20.61 9.32
CA TYR A 394 -21.72 -20.22 8.87
C TYR A 394 -22.32 -21.29 7.93
N TRP A 395 -21.58 -21.76 6.94
CA TRP A 395 -22.03 -22.84 6.05
C TRP A 395 -22.33 -24.14 6.80
N LEU A 396 -21.48 -24.53 7.75
CA LEU A 396 -21.72 -25.71 8.58
C LEU A 396 -23.00 -25.62 9.41
N ASN A 397 -23.39 -24.42 9.81
CA ASN A 397 -24.62 -24.24 10.60
C ASN A 397 -25.88 -24.34 9.73
N ASN A 398 -25.80 -23.85 8.51
CA ASN A 398 -26.93 -23.70 7.62
C ASN A 398 -27.09 -24.86 6.62
N ASP A 399 -26.02 -25.65 6.37
CA ASP A 399 -26.05 -26.78 5.45
C ASP A 399 -25.89 -28.14 6.18
N PRO A 400 -26.95 -28.93 6.30
CA PRO A 400 -26.91 -30.27 6.92
C PRO A 400 -25.98 -31.24 6.20
N ALA A 401 -25.80 -31.10 4.86
CA ALA A 401 -24.93 -31.99 4.08
C ALA A 401 -23.47 -31.77 4.49
N LEU A 402 -23.03 -30.53 4.61
CA LEU A 402 -21.68 -30.19 5.11
C LEU A 402 -21.44 -30.69 6.53
N LYS A 403 -22.45 -30.63 7.42
CA LYS A 403 -22.35 -31.24 8.76
C LYS A 403 -22.03 -32.70 8.73
N SER A 404 -22.65 -33.45 7.80
CA SER A 404 -22.39 -34.87 7.65
C SER A 404 -20.96 -35.16 7.19
N PHE A 405 -20.40 -34.34 6.32
CA PHE A 405 -18.99 -34.42 5.91
C PHE A 405 -18.02 -34.09 7.06
N ALA A 406 -18.31 -33.07 7.83
CA ALA A 406 -17.48 -32.65 8.96
C ALA A 406 -17.35 -33.72 10.06
N SER A 407 -18.36 -34.62 10.17
CA SER A 407 -18.34 -35.71 11.15
C SER A 407 -17.43 -36.89 10.76
N LYS A 408 -16.92 -36.93 9.51
CA LYS A 408 -16.01 -37.99 9.05
C LYS A 408 -14.61 -37.76 9.63
N SER A 409 -14.04 -38.76 10.28
CA SER A 409 -12.81 -38.65 11.08
C SER A 409 -11.53 -38.27 10.32
N LYS A 410 -11.56 -38.24 8.99
CA LYS A 410 -10.42 -37.94 8.12
C LYS A 410 -10.48 -36.55 7.46
N ILE A 411 -11.58 -35.82 7.64
CA ILE A 411 -11.80 -34.54 6.98
C ILE A 411 -11.56 -33.40 7.97
N ASN A 412 -10.68 -32.47 7.61
CA ASN A 412 -10.52 -31.20 8.32
C ASN A 412 -11.21 -30.08 7.51
N ILE A 413 -12.48 -29.84 7.79
CA ILE A 413 -13.28 -28.87 7.02
C ILE A 413 -12.74 -27.43 7.08
N TYR A 414 -11.95 -27.09 8.09
CA TYR A 414 -11.26 -25.81 8.19
C TYR A 414 -9.87 -25.83 7.55
N GLY A 415 -9.47 -26.94 6.91
CA GLY A 415 -8.19 -27.04 6.24
C GLY A 415 -8.15 -26.12 5.02
N HIS A 416 -7.24 -25.16 5.04
CA HIS A 416 -7.10 -24.19 3.96
C HIS A 416 -5.69 -23.64 3.87
N LYS A 417 -5.39 -22.95 2.77
CA LYS A 417 -4.19 -22.16 2.59
C LYS A 417 -4.51 -20.95 1.72
N PHE A 418 -4.24 -19.76 2.25
CA PHE A 418 -4.21 -18.56 1.43
C PHE A 418 -2.85 -18.42 0.74
N ASN A 419 -2.88 -18.16 -0.56
CA ASN A 419 -1.70 -17.87 -1.35
C ASN A 419 -1.70 -16.37 -1.68
N PRO A 420 -0.74 -15.60 -1.14
CA PRO A 420 -0.62 -14.18 -1.46
C PRO A 420 -0.16 -14.02 -2.92
N PRO A 421 -0.59 -12.95 -3.61
CA PRO A 421 -0.18 -12.68 -4.97
C PRO A 421 1.33 -12.48 -5.06
N GLN A 422 1.91 -12.91 -6.18
CA GLN A 422 3.34 -12.84 -6.43
C GLN A 422 3.65 -11.82 -7.52
N TRP A 423 4.82 -11.21 -7.42
CA TRP A 423 5.27 -10.26 -8.42
C TRP A 423 5.77 -10.99 -9.68
N PRO A 424 5.47 -10.45 -10.87
CA PRO A 424 6.01 -10.99 -12.11
C PRO A 424 7.55 -10.94 -12.11
N TYR A 425 8.14 -11.79 -12.93
CA TYR A 425 9.58 -11.77 -13.15
C TYR A 425 10.04 -10.41 -13.70
N ILE A 426 11.15 -9.93 -13.20
CA ILE A 426 11.79 -8.73 -13.74
C ILE A 426 12.52 -9.05 -15.06
N GLU A 427 13.19 -10.20 -15.10
CA GLU A 427 13.81 -10.77 -16.31
C GLU A 427 13.24 -12.16 -16.57
N PRO A 428 12.14 -12.31 -17.32
CA PRO A 428 11.43 -13.59 -17.44
C PRO A 428 12.33 -14.74 -17.90
N ILE A 429 13.23 -14.50 -18.85
CA ILE A 429 14.11 -15.54 -19.40
C ILE A 429 15.14 -16.01 -18.37
N ARG A 430 15.85 -15.08 -17.73
CA ARG A 430 16.90 -15.41 -16.73
C ARG A 430 16.31 -16.02 -15.47
N ASP A 431 15.18 -15.50 -15.01
CA ASP A 431 14.50 -15.98 -13.81
C ASP A 431 13.95 -17.38 -14.05
N ALA A 432 13.35 -17.66 -15.23
CA ALA A 432 12.91 -19.00 -15.61
C ALA A 432 14.09 -20.00 -15.75
N GLN A 433 15.22 -19.57 -16.34
CA GLN A 433 16.42 -20.39 -16.39
C GLN A 433 16.98 -20.69 -14.99
N GLY A 434 16.94 -19.72 -14.09
CA GLY A 434 17.33 -19.88 -12.70
C GLY A 434 16.47 -20.93 -12.00
N ASP A 435 15.16 -20.90 -12.20
CA ASP A 435 14.23 -21.89 -11.62
C ASP A 435 14.40 -23.27 -12.21
N LEU A 436 14.63 -23.39 -13.53
CA LEU A 436 14.98 -24.67 -14.17
C LEU A 436 16.29 -25.24 -13.58
N THR A 437 17.31 -24.40 -13.37
CA THR A 437 18.58 -24.82 -12.76
C THR A 437 18.37 -25.30 -11.32
N ARG A 438 17.52 -24.62 -10.55
CA ARG A 438 17.16 -25.04 -9.19
C ARG A 438 16.43 -26.38 -9.15
N LEU A 439 15.52 -26.62 -10.12
CA LEU A 439 14.84 -27.88 -10.29
C LEU A 439 15.80 -29.02 -10.64
N GLN A 440 16.69 -28.79 -11.63
CA GLN A 440 17.71 -29.75 -12.05
C GLN A 440 18.69 -30.09 -10.93
N GLY A 441 19.06 -29.11 -10.11
CA GLY A 441 19.91 -29.29 -8.92
C GLY A 441 19.21 -29.85 -7.70
N ASN A 442 17.91 -30.22 -7.76
CA ASN A 442 17.08 -30.65 -6.62
C ASN A 442 17.05 -29.65 -5.45
N LEU A 443 17.32 -28.36 -5.71
CA LEU A 443 17.26 -27.29 -4.71
C LEU A 443 15.82 -26.85 -4.40
N THR A 444 14.88 -27.19 -5.28
CA THR A 444 13.45 -26.91 -5.13
C THR A 444 12.62 -28.01 -5.79
N SER A 445 11.32 -28.01 -5.56
CA SER A 445 10.38 -28.91 -6.24
C SER A 445 9.39 -28.11 -7.09
N PRO A 446 8.79 -28.71 -8.16
CA PRO A 446 7.76 -28.02 -8.95
C PRO A 446 6.62 -27.49 -8.08
N ARG A 447 6.11 -28.31 -7.15
CA ARG A 447 5.07 -27.91 -6.20
C ARG A 447 5.45 -26.67 -5.39
N ARG A 448 6.73 -26.56 -4.96
CA ARG A 448 7.21 -25.41 -4.20
C ARG A 448 7.30 -24.16 -5.07
N LEU A 449 7.82 -24.26 -6.30
CA LEU A 449 7.88 -23.14 -7.23
C LEU A 449 6.50 -22.60 -7.59
N HIS A 450 5.53 -23.48 -7.83
CA HIS A 450 4.14 -23.06 -8.08
C HIS A 450 3.53 -22.42 -6.83
N SER A 451 3.79 -22.98 -5.64
CA SER A 451 3.32 -22.38 -4.37
C SER A 451 3.96 -21.03 -4.07
N GLU A 452 5.23 -20.80 -4.46
CA GLU A 452 5.90 -19.49 -4.36
C GLU A 452 5.27 -18.43 -5.28
N ARG A 453 4.53 -18.87 -6.32
CA ARG A 453 3.80 -18.01 -7.29
C ARG A 453 2.29 -17.97 -7.08
N SER A 454 1.83 -18.44 -5.93
CA SER A 454 0.40 -18.53 -5.61
C SER A 454 -0.43 -19.45 -6.52
N ASN A 455 0.23 -20.32 -7.27
CA ASN A 455 -0.42 -21.29 -8.15
C ASN A 455 -0.53 -22.65 -7.45
N ASP A 456 -1.64 -23.35 -7.67
CA ASP A 456 -1.76 -24.74 -7.27
C ASP A 456 -1.11 -25.65 -8.33
N TRP A 457 -0.08 -26.37 -7.90
CA TRP A 457 0.64 -27.27 -8.79
C TRP A 457 -0.24 -28.42 -9.33
N GLU A 458 -1.17 -28.93 -8.52
CA GLU A 458 -2.06 -30.03 -8.93
C GLU A 458 -3.08 -29.54 -9.95
N GLU A 459 -3.58 -28.31 -9.79
CA GLU A 459 -4.50 -27.67 -10.74
C GLU A 459 -3.79 -27.44 -12.10
N ILE A 460 -2.61 -26.84 -12.09
CA ILE A 460 -1.84 -26.57 -13.32
C ILE A 460 -1.45 -27.86 -14.06
N ILE A 461 -1.08 -28.91 -13.33
CA ILE A 461 -0.79 -30.20 -13.99
C ILE A 461 -2.04 -30.80 -14.58
N SER A 462 -3.17 -30.75 -13.86
CA SER A 462 -4.45 -31.27 -14.38
C SER A 462 -4.84 -30.52 -15.65
N GLU A 463 -4.82 -29.20 -15.63
CA GLU A 463 -5.07 -28.35 -16.81
C GLU A 463 -4.13 -28.68 -17.96
N THR A 464 -2.82 -28.77 -17.69
CA THR A 464 -1.82 -29.08 -18.72
C THR A 464 -2.06 -30.46 -19.35
N VAL A 465 -2.43 -31.46 -18.56
CA VAL A 465 -2.75 -32.82 -19.07
C VAL A 465 -4.03 -32.81 -19.89
N ASP A 466 -5.05 -32.09 -19.42
CA ASP A 466 -6.34 -31.97 -20.13
C ASP A 466 -6.17 -31.22 -21.45
N ASP A 467 -5.41 -30.10 -21.46
CA ASP A 467 -5.08 -29.34 -22.66
C ASP A 467 -4.29 -30.20 -23.68
N ASN A 468 -3.28 -30.94 -23.20
CA ASN A 468 -2.49 -31.82 -24.05
C ASN A 468 -3.35 -32.96 -24.61
N ALA A 469 -4.25 -33.54 -23.81
CA ALA A 469 -5.17 -34.58 -24.26
C ALA A 469 -6.11 -34.05 -25.34
N LEU A 470 -6.68 -32.86 -25.12
CA LEU A 470 -7.56 -32.20 -26.10
C LEU A 470 -6.79 -31.87 -27.41
N ALA A 471 -5.58 -31.34 -27.28
CA ALA A 471 -4.73 -31.04 -28.44
C ALA A 471 -4.42 -32.31 -29.28
N ILE A 472 -4.09 -33.44 -28.62
CA ILE A 472 -3.87 -34.74 -29.26
C ILE A 472 -5.15 -35.26 -29.94
N GLU A 473 -6.28 -35.13 -29.28
CA GLU A 473 -7.58 -35.58 -29.85
C GLU A 473 -7.93 -34.78 -31.11
N ILE A 474 -7.80 -33.46 -31.05
CA ILE A 474 -8.01 -32.56 -32.21
C ILE A 474 -7.05 -32.91 -33.35
N ALA A 475 -5.77 -33.12 -33.05
CA ALA A 475 -4.75 -33.45 -34.03
C ALA A 475 -5.04 -34.81 -34.70
N LYS A 476 -5.37 -35.87 -33.95
CA LYS A 476 -5.77 -37.17 -34.49
C LYS A 476 -6.99 -37.05 -35.39
N ARG A 477 -8.00 -36.31 -34.97
CA ARG A 477 -9.22 -36.08 -35.76
C ARG A 477 -8.92 -35.33 -37.07
N LYS A 478 -8.01 -34.36 -37.04
CA LYS A 478 -7.57 -33.63 -38.23
C LYS A 478 -6.70 -34.45 -39.13
N ALA A 479 -5.74 -35.22 -38.61
CA ALA A 479 -4.88 -36.13 -39.38
C ALA A 479 -5.74 -37.16 -40.13
N MET A 480 -6.73 -37.82 -39.49
CA MET A 480 -7.64 -38.73 -40.16
C MET A 480 -8.41 -38.09 -41.33
N LYS A 481 -8.86 -36.84 -41.17
CA LYS A 481 -9.54 -36.12 -42.26
C LYS A 481 -8.61 -35.79 -43.42
N LEU A 482 -7.37 -35.39 -43.12
CA LEU A 482 -6.35 -35.06 -44.12
C LEU A 482 -5.93 -36.31 -44.91
N ASN A 483 -5.65 -37.42 -44.23
CA ASN A 483 -5.24 -38.68 -44.85
C ASN A 483 -6.34 -39.29 -45.71
N LYS A 484 -7.62 -39.10 -45.32
CA LYS A 484 -8.77 -39.49 -46.16
C LYS A 484 -8.88 -38.65 -47.44
N ARG A 485 -8.44 -37.37 -47.40
CA ARG A 485 -8.51 -36.45 -48.52
C ARG A 485 -7.29 -36.55 -49.45
N TYR A 486 -6.13 -36.87 -48.88
CA TYR A 486 -4.85 -36.99 -49.57
C TYR A 486 -4.14 -38.31 -49.21
N PRO A 487 -4.59 -39.43 -49.77
CA PRO A 487 -4.05 -40.76 -49.44
C PRO A 487 -2.58 -40.93 -49.81
N ASP A 488 -2.10 -40.21 -50.85
CA ASP A 488 -0.74 -40.32 -51.38
C ASP A 488 0.30 -39.57 -50.50
N SER A 489 -0.13 -38.85 -49.48
CA SER A 489 0.75 -38.09 -48.60
C SER A 489 0.20 -38.09 -47.17
N PRO A 490 0.31 -39.23 -46.46
CA PRO A 490 -0.23 -39.37 -45.12
C PRO A 490 0.52 -38.50 -44.11
N VAL A 491 -0.23 -37.70 -43.31
CA VAL A 491 0.30 -36.84 -42.26
C VAL A 491 0.07 -37.50 -40.91
N HIS A 492 1.13 -37.60 -40.11
CA HIS A 492 1.01 -38.13 -38.75
C HIS A 492 0.47 -37.05 -37.81
N TRP A 493 -0.40 -37.43 -36.87
CA TRP A 493 -1.00 -36.47 -35.94
C TRP A 493 0.04 -35.66 -35.10
N ARG A 494 1.23 -36.25 -34.85
CA ARG A 494 2.34 -35.57 -34.15
C ARG A 494 2.91 -34.39 -34.94
N GLU A 495 2.79 -34.36 -36.25
CA GLU A 495 3.22 -33.24 -37.09
C GLU A 495 2.29 -32.01 -37.00
N LEU A 496 1.06 -32.26 -36.53
CA LEU A 496 0.02 -31.24 -36.37
C LEU A 496 0.00 -30.58 -34.97
N VAL A 497 0.73 -31.14 -34.00
CA VAL A 497 0.72 -30.68 -32.62
C VAL A 497 2.15 -30.52 -32.11
N ALA A 498 2.51 -29.28 -31.72
CA ALA A 498 3.73 -29.02 -30.99
C ALA A 498 3.45 -29.17 -29.48
N LEU A 499 3.64 -30.36 -28.94
CA LEU A 499 3.59 -30.56 -27.48
C LEU A 499 4.89 -30.04 -26.86
N PRO A 500 4.84 -29.35 -25.70
CA PRO A 500 6.03 -28.94 -24.99
C PRO A 500 6.80 -30.19 -24.53
N LEU A 501 7.91 -30.49 -25.19
CA LEU A 501 8.78 -31.60 -24.83
C LEU A 501 9.75 -31.17 -23.74
N PRO A 502 10.02 -32.00 -22.71
CA PRO A 502 11.09 -31.75 -21.77
C PRO A 502 12.43 -31.61 -22.50
N PRO A 503 13.31 -30.65 -22.10
CA PRO A 503 14.63 -30.51 -22.70
C PRO A 503 15.42 -31.83 -22.55
N GLY A 504 15.84 -32.41 -23.65
CA GLY A 504 16.59 -33.67 -23.70
C GLY A 504 15.87 -34.84 -24.38
N LEU A 505 14.57 -34.76 -24.61
CA LEU A 505 13.80 -35.80 -25.30
C LEU A 505 13.75 -35.66 -26.85
N THR A 506 14.32 -34.56 -27.37
CA THR A 506 14.38 -34.33 -28.82
C THR A 506 15.31 -35.26 -29.58
N VAL A 507 16.22 -35.96 -28.91
CA VAL A 507 17.20 -36.85 -29.54
C VAL A 507 16.67 -38.29 -29.71
N GLY A 508 15.64 -38.67 -28.90
CA GLY A 508 15.07 -40.02 -28.95
C GLY A 508 13.95 -40.21 -29.97
N LEU A 509 13.29 -39.11 -30.39
CA LEU A 509 12.12 -39.19 -31.26
C LEU A 509 12.42 -39.50 -32.74
N SER A 510 13.64 -39.23 -33.21
CA SER A 510 14.08 -39.57 -34.55
C SER A 510 14.30 -41.08 -34.74
N SER A 511 14.72 -41.78 -33.68
CA SER A 511 14.96 -43.23 -33.74
C SER A 511 13.67 -44.08 -33.58
N GLU A 512 12.68 -43.57 -32.83
CA GLU A 512 11.38 -44.28 -32.71
C GLU A 512 10.48 -44.07 -33.93
N ILE A 513 10.64 -42.95 -34.68
CA ILE A 513 9.89 -42.75 -35.92
C ILE A 513 10.42 -43.67 -37.05
N GLU A 514 11.69 -44.00 -37.05
CA GLU A 514 12.28 -45.00 -37.98
C GLU A 514 11.78 -46.42 -37.62
N ALA A 515 11.70 -46.78 -36.34
CA ALA A 515 11.23 -48.12 -35.92
C ALA A 515 9.73 -48.38 -36.21
N VAL A 516 8.87 -47.36 -36.11
CA VAL A 516 7.44 -47.48 -36.43
C VAL A 516 7.18 -47.55 -37.94
N ASN A 517 8.08 -47.01 -38.76
CA ASN A 517 7.97 -47.15 -40.24
C ASN A 517 8.45 -48.51 -40.73
N GLU A 518 9.38 -49.19 -40.04
CA GLU A 518 9.80 -50.55 -40.37
C GLU A 518 8.72 -51.63 -40.02
N ASP A 519 7.99 -51.44 -38.91
CA ASP A 519 6.91 -52.37 -38.54
C ASP A 519 5.66 -52.23 -39.43
N SER A 520 5.43 -51.09 -40.08
CA SER A 520 4.28 -50.89 -40.97
C SER A 520 4.49 -51.42 -42.39
N THR A 521 5.75 -51.78 -42.77
CA THR A 521 6.07 -52.38 -44.06
C THR A 521 6.21 -53.90 -44.02
N GLY A 522 6.10 -54.52 -42.83
CA GLY A 522 6.25 -55.96 -42.62
C GLY A 522 4.94 -56.78 -42.66
N GLU A 523 3.77 -56.17 -42.82
CA GLU A 523 2.47 -56.87 -42.85
C GLU A 523 1.77 -56.83 -44.24
N MET A 524 2.50 -56.66 -45.32
CA MET A 524 1.99 -56.86 -46.67
C MET A 524 2.94 -57.75 -47.51
N GLU A 525 3.09 -59.00 -47.13
CA GLU A 525 3.36 -60.16 -47.99
C GLU A 525 2.48 -61.36 -47.64
#